data_8b15811040d0cfcd2386a53eb6e7cca5
#
_entry.id   8b15811040d0cfcd2386a53eb6e7cca5
#
_cell.length_a   1.000
_cell.length_b   1.000
_cell.length_c   1.000
_cell.angle_alpha   90.00
_cell.angle_beta   90.00
_cell.angle_gamma   90.00
#
_symmetry.space_group_name_H-M   'P 1'
#
loop_
_entity.id
_entity.type
_entity.pdbx_description
1 polymer ?
#
loop_
_entity_poly.entity_id
_entity_poly.type
_entity_poly.pdbx_seq_one_letter_code
_entity_poly.pdbx_strand_id
1 'polypeptide(L)'
;MTLKVDHITAGYTQVPVIKNISFEVKSGEICGLIGLNGAGKSTTIKCITNFIQPFSGEISIQGHTVEESVRDYRKLIAVIPETPVLYEELTFREHIELTARAYQQDTPETMHRAMELVEQFRLTKQLDWFPAYFSKGMKQKVLIVCALMLDVPLYVVDEPFLGLDPLGIRTLLNVLKEKKESGAAILMSTHVLDTAEKYCDRFIVLHDGVVQAQGDLETLKGEVKIDETSLEDVYFALTTNTGDHHE
;
A
#
# COMPACT_ATOMS: atom_id res chain seq x y z
N MET A 1 12.03 12.57 -0.48
CA MET A 1 10.89 12.10 -1.31
C MET A 1 11.21 10.70 -1.77
N THR A 2 10.33 9.74 -1.50
CA THR A 2 10.55 8.33 -1.85
C THR A 2 9.73 7.92 -3.07
N LEU A 3 8.42 8.22 -3.10
CA LEU A 3 7.56 7.99 -4.26
C LEU A 3 7.12 9.33 -4.86
N LYS A 4 7.23 9.48 -6.16
CA LYS A 4 6.61 10.56 -6.94
C LYS A 4 5.70 9.97 -8.01
N VAL A 5 4.46 10.41 -8.02
CA VAL A 5 3.47 10.15 -9.07
C VAL A 5 3.18 11.48 -9.74
N ASP A 6 3.40 11.58 -11.04
CA ASP A 6 3.37 12.84 -11.78
C ASP A 6 2.45 12.77 -12.99
N HIS A 7 1.26 13.37 -12.89
CA HIS A 7 0.24 13.52 -13.93
C HIS A 7 -0.17 12.20 -14.61
N ILE A 8 -0.26 11.10 -13.83
CA ILE A 8 -0.62 9.80 -14.41
C ILE A 8 -2.10 9.75 -14.82
N THR A 9 -2.34 9.20 -16.02
CA THR A 9 -3.66 8.80 -16.51
C THR A 9 -3.60 7.34 -16.90
N ALA A 10 -4.50 6.50 -16.40
CA ALA A 10 -4.47 5.06 -16.63
C ALA A 10 -5.84 4.39 -16.54
N GLY A 11 -5.93 3.18 -17.10
CA GLY A 11 -7.12 2.34 -17.08
C GLY A 11 -6.81 0.93 -17.61
N TYR A 12 -7.82 0.07 -17.65
CA TYR A 12 -7.66 -1.33 -18.11
C TYR A 12 -7.87 -1.48 -19.62
N THR A 13 -8.52 -0.51 -20.23
CA THR A 13 -8.76 -0.41 -21.66
C THR A 13 -8.35 1.00 -22.12
N GLN A 14 -8.78 1.44 -23.29
CA GLN A 14 -8.54 2.83 -23.73
C GLN A 14 -9.34 3.89 -22.92
N VAL A 15 -10.23 3.45 -22.02
CA VAL A 15 -10.99 4.35 -21.15
C VAL A 15 -10.23 4.55 -19.85
N PRO A 16 -9.86 5.79 -19.49
CA PRO A 16 -9.15 6.07 -18.26
C PRO A 16 -10.04 5.88 -17.02
N VAL A 17 -9.52 5.15 -16.04
CA VAL A 17 -10.11 4.99 -14.69
C VAL A 17 -9.57 6.06 -13.74
N ILE A 18 -8.29 6.41 -13.90
CA ILE A 18 -7.65 7.50 -13.18
C ILE A 18 -7.16 8.55 -14.17
N LYS A 19 -7.27 9.82 -13.79
CA LYS A 19 -7.03 10.96 -14.67
C LYS A 19 -6.16 12.00 -13.98
N ASN A 20 -5.00 12.29 -14.55
CA ASN A 20 -4.11 13.37 -14.12
C ASN A 20 -3.78 13.32 -12.60
N ILE A 21 -3.49 12.13 -12.09
CA ILE A 21 -3.15 11.91 -10.67
C ILE A 21 -1.73 12.37 -10.40
N SER A 22 -1.56 13.25 -9.43
CA SER A 22 -0.24 13.70 -8.97
C SER A 22 -0.18 13.75 -7.45
N PHE A 23 0.82 13.08 -6.87
CA PHE A 23 1.11 13.13 -5.44
C PHE A 23 2.52 12.61 -5.14
N GLU A 24 2.94 12.79 -3.91
CA GLU A 24 4.23 12.33 -3.40
C GLU A 24 4.05 11.60 -2.06
N VAL A 25 4.94 10.62 -1.80
CA VAL A 25 5.09 10.01 -0.46
C VAL A 25 6.52 10.20 0.00
N LYS A 26 6.68 10.75 1.21
CA LYS A 26 8.00 11.07 1.77
C LYS A 26 8.56 9.89 2.54
N SER A 27 9.89 9.90 2.71
CA SER A 27 10.58 8.99 3.64
C SER A 27 10.07 9.21 5.07
N GLY A 28 9.82 8.14 5.81
CA GLY A 28 9.39 8.21 7.20
C GLY A 28 7.94 8.68 7.39
N GLU A 29 7.06 8.49 6.39
CA GLU A 29 5.63 8.75 6.55
C GLU A 29 4.76 7.55 6.14
N ILE A 30 3.59 7.45 6.75
CA ILE A 30 2.49 6.60 6.29
C ILE A 30 1.48 7.52 5.60
N CYS A 31 1.33 7.37 4.29
CA CYS A 31 0.38 8.12 3.49
C CYS A 31 -0.83 7.26 3.15
N GLY A 32 -2.02 7.68 3.56
CA GLY A 32 -3.28 7.02 3.27
C GLY A 32 -3.81 7.41 1.89
N LEU A 33 -3.96 6.45 0.98
CA LEU A 33 -4.72 6.62 -0.26
C LEU A 33 -6.17 6.23 0.02
N ILE A 34 -7.01 7.23 0.28
CA ILE A 34 -8.38 7.03 0.74
C ILE A 34 -9.41 7.32 -0.35
N GLY A 35 -10.52 6.62 -0.33
CA GLY A 35 -11.61 6.77 -1.28
C GLY A 35 -12.55 5.58 -1.24
N LEU A 36 -13.78 5.75 -1.71
CA LEU A 36 -14.75 4.67 -1.82
C LEU A 36 -14.32 3.61 -2.86
N ASN A 37 -15.05 2.50 -2.88
CA ASN A 37 -14.86 1.48 -3.91
C ASN A 37 -15.12 2.08 -5.30
N GLY A 38 -14.21 1.81 -6.25
CA GLY A 38 -14.27 2.41 -7.59
C GLY A 38 -13.58 3.77 -7.74
N ALA A 39 -13.12 4.43 -6.66
CA ALA A 39 -12.45 5.72 -6.73
C ALA A 39 -11.13 5.73 -7.51
N GLY A 40 -10.54 4.55 -7.82
CA GLY A 40 -9.29 4.43 -8.57
C GLY A 40 -8.08 4.00 -7.75
N LYS A 41 -8.22 3.74 -6.45
CA LYS A 41 -7.10 3.34 -5.54
C LYS A 41 -6.28 2.17 -6.08
N SER A 42 -6.93 1.03 -6.35
CA SER A 42 -6.24 -0.17 -6.85
C SER A 42 -5.64 0.03 -8.24
N THR A 43 -6.24 0.88 -9.10
CA THR A 43 -5.65 1.23 -10.40
C THR A 43 -4.37 2.05 -10.19
N THR A 44 -4.39 3.02 -9.29
CA THR A 44 -3.20 3.82 -8.92
C THR A 44 -2.09 2.91 -8.39
N ILE A 45 -2.40 2.01 -7.47
CA ILE A 45 -1.45 1.03 -6.93
C ILE A 45 -0.87 0.13 -8.03
N LYS A 46 -1.71 -0.36 -8.95
CA LYS A 46 -1.25 -1.18 -10.07
C LYS A 46 -0.30 -0.43 -11.02
N CYS A 47 -0.48 0.86 -11.19
CA CYS A 47 0.48 1.69 -11.94
C CYS A 47 1.80 1.82 -11.17
N ILE A 48 1.76 2.15 -9.88
CA ILE A 48 2.95 2.28 -9.01
C ILE A 48 3.75 0.97 -8.98
N THR A 49 3.08 -0.17 -8.92
CA THR A 49 3.71 -1.50 -8.89
C THR A 49 4.08 -2.05 -10.27
N ASN A 50 3.84 -1.26 -11.32
CA ASN A 50 4.07 -1.62 -12.73
C ASN A 50 3.34 -2.92 -13.16
N PHE A 51 2.11 -3.12 -12.66
CA PHE A 51 1.18 -4.11 -13.21
C PHE A 51 0.39 -3.55 -14.40
N ILE A 52 0.17 -2.24 -14.42
CA ILE A 52 -0.48 -1.51 -15.52
C ILE A 52 0.44 -0.35 -15.88
N GLN A 53 0.72 -0.18 -17.17
CA GLN A 53 1.39 1.01 -17.67
C GLN A 53 0.41 2.16 -17.78
N PRO A 54 0.72 3.35 -17.25
CA PRO A 54 -0.11 4.52 -17.46
C PRO A 54 -0.13 4.93 -18.94
N PHE A 55 -1.21 5.54 -19.37
CA PHE A 55 -1.34 6.11 -20.73
C PHE A 55 -0.49 7.37 -20.88
N SER A 56 -0.31 8.11 -19.79
CA SER A 56 0.54 9.30 -19.69
C SER A 56 1.00 9.55 -18.27
N GLY A 57 2.00 10.41 -18.11
CA GLY A 57 2.60 10.75 -16.83
C GLY A 57 3.76 9.83 -16.47
N GLU A 58 4.36 10.04 -15.31
CA GLU A 58 5.56 9.34 -14.86
C GLU A 58 5.44 8.92 -13.40
N ILE A 59 6.04 7.78 -13.05
CA ILE A 59 6.16 7.31 -11.67
C ILE A 59 7.62 7.02 -11.39
N SER A 60 8.15 7.59 -10.30
CA SER A 60 9.51 7.32 -9.86
C SER A 60 9.59 7.01 -8.37
N ILE A 61 10.54 6.14 -8.01
CA ILE A 61 10.87 5.79 -6.63
C ILE A 61 12.34 6.11 -6.41
N GLN A 62 12.62 7.02 -5.48
CA GLN A 62 13.95 7.57 -5.26
C GLN A 62 14.62 8.07 -6.55
N GLY A 63 13.84 8.58 -7.51
CA GLY A 63 14.30 9.05 -8.80
C GLY A 63 14.45 7.96 -9.87
N HIS A 64 14.27 6.69 -9.54
CA HIS A 64 14.30 5.59 -10.52
C HIS A 64 12.92 5.39 -11.14
N THR A 65 12.89 5.25 -12.47
CA THR A 65 11.67 4.96 -13.24
C THR A 65 11.68 3.52 -13.77
N VAL A 66 10.52 3.06 -14.21
CA VAL A 66 10.38 1.73 -14.83
C VAL A 66 11.12 1.64 -16.15
N GLU A 67 11.18 2.74 -16.91
CA GLU A 67 11.82 2.83 -18.22
C GLU A 67 13.34 2.61 -18.13
N GLU A 68 13.97 3.01 -17.03
CA GLU A 68 15.40 2.80 -16.80
C GLU A 68 15.73 1.33 -16.57
N SER A 69 15.00 0.68 -15.65
CA SER A 69 15.15 -0.74 -15.32
C SER A 69 13.95 -1.24 -14.53
N VAL A 70 13.10 -2.05 -15.15
CA VAL A 70 11.97 -2.73 -14.48
C VAL A 70 12.42 -3.53 -13.25
N ARG A 71 13.56 -4.22 -13.38
CA ARG A 71 14.09 -5.07 -12.30
C ARG A 71 14.51 -4.25 -11.08
N ASP A 72 15.25 -3.17 -11.30
CA ASP A 72 15.78 -2.35 -10.21
C ASP A 72 14.66 -1.52 -9.58
N TYR A 73 13.74 -1.00 -10.38
CA TYR A 73 12.53 -0.35 -9.89
C TYR A 73 11.72 -1.25 -8.95
N ARG A 74 11.46 -2.50 -9.35
CA ARG A 74 10.66 -3.45 -8.54
C ARG A 74 11.33 -3.84 -7.23
N LYS A 75 12.65 -3.80 -7.12
CA LYS A 75 13.36 -4.05 -5.86
C LYS A 75 13.20 -2.91 -4.84
N LEU A 76 12.75 -1.75 -5.27
CA LEU A 76 12.49 -0.61 -4.38
C LEU A 76 11.11 -0.68 -3.71
N ILE A 77 10.26 -1.65 -4.07
CA ILE A 77 8.88 -1.74 -3.60
C ILE A 77 8.62 -3.11 -2.98
N ALA A 78 8.09 -3.15 -1.76
CA ALA A 78 7.42 -4.33 -1.23
C ALA A 78 5.91 -4.11 -1.26
N VAL A 79 5.15 -5.11 -1.69
CA VAL A 79 3.70 -5.01 -1.89
C VAL A 79 2.95 -6.00 -1.01
N ILE A 80 1.97 -5.52 -0.27
CA ILE A 80 0.96 -6.33 0.42
C ILE A 80 -0.36 -6.10 -0.31
N PRO A 81 -0.80 -7.05 -1.17
CA PRO A 81 -2.02 -6.90 -1.94
C PRO A 81 -3.27 -7.20 -1.11
N GLU A 82 -4.42 -6.70 -1.53
CA GLU A 82 -5.73 -6.98 -0.95
C GLU A 82 -6.08 -8.48 -0.97
N THR A 83 -5.79 -9.14 -2.09
CA THR A 83 -6.07 -10.57 -2.26
C THR A 83 -4.76 -11.35 -2.27
N PRO A 84 -4.57 -12.26 -1.30
CA PRO A 84 -3.36 -13.06 -1.24
C PRO A 84 -3.32 -14.11 -2.35
N VAL A 85 -2.24 -14.07 -3.14
CA VAL A 85 -1.89 -15.09 -4.14
C VAL A 85 -0.56 -15.70 -3.75
N LEU A 86 -0.54 -17.01 -3.53
CA LEU A 86 0.64 -17.79 -3.15
C LEU A 86 0.88 -18.90 -4.20
N TYR A 87 2.11 -19.34 -4.31
CA TYR A 87 2.45 -20.53 -5.10
C TYR A 87 2.00 -21.79 -4.33
N GLU A 88 1.04 -22.52 -4.87
CA GLU A 88 0.44 -23.66 -4.17
C GLU A 88 1.45 -24.83 -3.94
N GLU A 89 2.55 -24.85 -4.72
CA GLU A 89 3.61 -25.84 -4.66
C GLU A 89 4.73 -25.51 -3.66
N LEU A 90 4.72 -24.32 -3.09
CA LEU A 90 5.73 -23.85 -2.13
C LEU A 90 5.16 -23.82 -0.71
N THR A 91 5.94 -24.26 0.26
CA THR A 91 5.66 -24.07 1.68
C THR A 91 5.81 -22.62 2.08
N PHE A 92 5.37 -22.23 3.27
CA PHE A 92 5.58 -20.88 3.77
C PHE A 92 7.07 -20.53 3.86
N ARG A 93 7.90 -21.44 4.34
CA ARG A 93 9.36 -21.27 4.39
C ARG A 93 9.93 -20.97 3.01
N GLU A 94 9.54 -21.75 2.03
CA GLU A 94 10.00 -21.57 0.64
C GLU A 94 9.52 -20.25 0.03
N HIS A 95 8.34 -19.73 0.41
CA HIS A 95 7.92 -18.38 0.02
C HIS A 95 8.85 -17.30 0.58
N ILE A 96 9.25 -17.43 1.86
CA ILE A 96 10.22 -16.52 2.51
C ILE A 96 11.54 -16.56 1.72
N GLU A 97 12.09 -17.76 1.48
CA GLU A 97 13.35 -17.92 0.75
C GLU A 97 13.29 -17.40 -0.68
N LEU A 98 12.20 -17.72 -1.40
CA LEU A 98 11.99 -17.24 -2.78
C LEU A 98 11.94 -15.71 -2.82
N THR A 99 11.20 -15.10 -1.90
CA THR A 99 11.07 -13.64 -1.82
C THR A 99 12.43 -13.00 -1.52
N ALA A 100 13.17 -13.50 -0.54
CA ALA A 100 14.50 -12.99 -0.21
C ALA A 100 15.46 -13.03 -1.41
N ARG A 101 15.49 -14.15 -2.14
CA ARG A 101 16.30 -14.31 -3.35
C ARG A 101 15.86 -13.39 -4.49
N ALA A 102 14.55 -13.25 -4.71
CA ALA A 102 14.01 -12.37 -5.75
C ALA A 102 14.42 -10.90 -5.55
N TYR A 103 14.49 -10.47 -4.30
CA TYR A 103 14.96 -9.12 -3.93
C TYR A 103 16.47 -9.03 -3.74
N GLN A 104 17.22 -10.13 -3.88
CA GLN A 104 18.67 -10.21 -3.60
C GLN A 104 19.01 -9.81 -2.16
N GLN A 105 18.13 -10.17 -1.23
CA GLN A 105 18.25 -9.96 0.21
C GLN A 105 18.25 -11.30 0.96
N ASP A 106 18.77 -12.37 0.39
CA ASP A 106 18.90 -13.69 1.01
C ASP A 106 20.07 -13.73 2.00
N THR A 107 20.01 -12.84 2.98
CA THR A 107 21.02 -12.67 4.04
C THR A 107 20.53 -13.24 5.37
N PRO A 108 21.46 -13.58 6.31
CA PRO A 108 21.08 -14.01 7.65
C PRO A 108 20.17 -13.01 8.37
N GLU A 109 20.39 -11.70 8.19
CA GLU A 109 19.64 -10.64 8.82
C GLU A 109 18.18 -10.59 8.29
N THR A 110 17.98 -10.78 6.99
CA THR A 110 16.65 -10.85 6.37
C THR A 110 15.91 -12.09 6.86
N MET A 111 16.59 -13.22 6.93
CA MET A 111 15.99 -14.47 7.44
C MET A 111 15.67 -14.36 8.93
N HIS A 112 16.48 -13.66 9.71
CA HIS A 112 16.20 -13.40 11.13
C HIS A 112 14.92 -12.55 11.27
N ARG A 113 14.81 -11.41 10.55
CA ARG A 113 13.58 -10.58 10.52
C ARG A 113 12.35 -11.39 10.09
N ALA A 114 12.50 -12.27 9.09
CA ALA A 114 11.41 -13.13 8.67
C ALA A 114 10.92 -14.02 9.81
N MET A 115 11.83 -14.65 10.57
CA MET A 115 11.45 -15.53 11.69
C MET A 115 10.83 -14.76 12.85
N GLU A 116 11.29 -13.56 13.16
CA GLU A 116 10.64 -12.67 14.14
C GLU A 116 9.21 -12.33 13.73
N LEU A 117 8.98 -11.99 12.46
CA LEU A 117 7.64 -11.72 11.92
C LEU A 117 6.76 -12.99 11.97
N VAL A 118 7.29 -14.15 11.60
CA VAL A 118 6.58 -15.44 11.71
C VAL A 118 6.08 -15.68 13.14
N GLU A 119 6.91 -15.39 14.15
CA GLU A 119 6.53 -15.52 15.56
C GLU A 119 5.47 -14.49 15.95
N GLN A 120 5.65 -13.22 15.59
CA GLN A 120 4.70 -12.14 15.87
C GLN A 120 3.31 -12.42 15.27
N PHE A 121 3.26 -12.97 14.05
CA PHE A 121 2.01 -13.38 13.38
C PHE A 121 1.51 -14.77 13.81
N ARG A 122 2.22 -15.46 14.74
CA ARG A 122 1.87 -16.77 15.30
C ARG A 122 1.77 -17.88 14.26
N LEU A 123 2.66 -17.89 13.29
CA LEU A 123 2.71 -18.88 12.21
C LEU A 123 3.90 -19.84 12.30
N THR A 124 4.60 -19.90 13.42
CA THR A 124 5.81 -20.74 13.61
C THR A 124 5.55 -22.22 13.31
N LYS A 125 4.37 -22.74 13.70
CA LYS A 125 4.01 -24.15 13.46
C LYS A 125 3.64 -24.46 12.02
N GLN A 126 3.38 -23.41 11.20
CA GLN A 126 2.91 -23.53 9.83
C GLN A 126 4.01 -23.29 8.78
N LEU A 127 5.27 -23.11 9.22
CA LEU A 127 6.40 -22.82 8.31
C LEU A 127 6.54 -23.83 7.16
N ASP A 128 6.30 -25.12 7.44
CA ASP A 128 6.45 -26.17 6.47
C ASP A 128 5.09 -26.62 5.86
N TRP A 129 4.04 -25.79 6.02
CA TRP A 129 2.74 -26.05 5.43
C TRP A 129 2.62 -25.42 4.04
N PHE A 130 1.83 -26.07 3.18
CA PHE A 130 1.44 -25.56 1.86
C PHE A 130 0.21 -24.65 1.95
N PRO A 131 0.04 -23.70 1.01
CA PRO A 131 -1.10 -22.77 0.97
C PRO A 131 -2.48 -23.42 0.95
N ALA A 132 -2.58 -24.67 0.44
CA ALA A 132 -3.82 -25.43 0.45
C ALA A 132 -4.39 -25.66 1.86
N TYR A 133 -3.56 -25.63 2.89
CA TYR A 133 -3.96 -25.79 4.29
C TYR A 133 -4.20 -24.47 5.03
N PHE A 134 -4.05 -23.35 4.33
CA PHE A 134 -4.18 -22.02 4.95
C PHE A 134 -5.59 -21.43 4.75
N SER A 135 -6.15 -20.86 5.83
CA SER A 135 -7.27 -19.94 5.70
C SER A 135 -6.87 -18.69 4.92
N LYS A 136 -7.85 -17.91 4.43
CA LYS A 136 -7.58 -16.62 3.76
C LYS A 136 -6.70 -15.71 4.61
N GLY A 137 -6.99 -15.58 5.90
CA GLY A 137 -6.22 -14.75 6.82
C GLY A 137 -4.79 -15.27 7.05
N MET A 138 -4.58 -16.58 7.03
CA MET A 138 -3.23 -17.15 7.09
C MET A 138 -2.45 -16.85 5.80
N LYS A 139 -3.06 -17.01 4.62
CA LYS A 139 -2.44 -16.63 3.35
C LYS A 139 -2.04 -15.15 3.34
N GLN A 140 -2.90 -14.28 3.87
CA GLN A 140 -2.60 -12.84 4.01
C GLN A 140 -1.38 -12.61 4.92
N LYS A 141 -1.32 -13.26 6.09
CA LYS A 141 -0.18 -13.17 7.01
C LYS A 141 1.13 -13.66 6.36
N VAL A 142 1.10 -14.69 5.53
CA VAL A 142 2.27 -15.17 4.77
C VAL A 142 2.81 -14.06 3.87
N LEU A 143 1.94 -13.41 3.07
CA LEU A 143 2.37 -12.30 2.20
C LEU A 143 2.88 -11.10 3.00
N ILE A 144 2.24 -10.79 4.12
CA ILE A 144 2.69 -9.71 5.01
C ILE A 144 4.11 -9.99 5.51
N VAL A 145 4.40 -11.21 5.97
CA VAL A 145 5.75 -11.61 6.42
C VAL A 145 6.74 -11.48 5.26
N CYS A 146 6.42 -12.03 4.07
CA CYS A 146 7.28 -11.96 2.90
C CYS A 146 7.59 -10.51 2.48
N ALA A 147 6.62 -9.59 2.58
CA ALA A 147 6.84 -8.19 2.25
C ALA A 147 7.63 -7.45 3.33
N LEU A 148 7.26 -7.62 4.61
CA LEU A 148 7.83 -6.82 5.69
C LEU A 148 9.21 -7.31 6.17
N MET A 149 9.63 -8.54 5.84
CA MET A 149 11.00 -8.99 6.09
C MET A 149 12.05 -8.25 5.24
N LEU A 150 11.62 -7.70 4.09
CA LEU A 150 12.49 -6.96 3.19
C LEU A 150 12.88 -5.60 3.77
N ASP A 151 13.99 -5.07 3.29
CA ASP A 151 14.44 -3.71 3.54
C ASP A 151 14.35 -2.93 2.22
N VAL A 152 13.28 -2.16 2.07
CA VAL A 152 12.98 -1.40 0.85
C VAL A 152 12.53 0.01 1.18
N PRO A 153 12.77 0.99 0.30
CA PRO A 153 12.39 2.37 0.55
C PRO A 153 10.86 2.61 0.53
N LEU A 154 10.08 1.75 -0.15
CA LEU A 154 8.64 1.91 -0.30
C LEU A 154 7.88 0.62 0.00
N TYR A 155 6.92 0.69 0.91
CA TYR A 155 5.92 -0.34 1.11
C TYR A 155 4.57 0.13 0.58
N VAL A 156 3.95 -0.67 -0.28
CA VAL A 156 2.59 -0.43 -0.80
C VAL A 156 1.66 -1.48 -0.20
N VAL A 157 0.64 -1.02 0.50
CA VAL A 157 -0.25 -1.86 1.30
C VAL A 157 -1.68 -1.61 0.84
N ASP A 158 -2.26 -2.58 0.13
CA ASP A 158 -3.59 -2.44 -0.47
C ASP A 158 -4.65 -3.16 0.39
N GLU A 159 -5.55 -2.38 1.02
CA GLU A 159 -6.67 -2.85 1.86
C GLU A 159 -6.26 -3.97 2.84
N PRO A 160 -5.24 -3.77 3.69
CA PRO A 160 -4.53 -4.86 4.36
C PRO A 160 -5.30 -5.56 5.47
N PHE A 161 -6.44 -5.00 5.89
CA PHE A 161 -7.17 -5.47 7.06
C PHE A 161 -8.13 -6.62 6.77
N LEU A 162 -8.44 -6.85 5.48
CA LEU A 162 -9.36 -7.90 5.06
C LEU A 162 -8.82 -9.30 5.40
N GLY A 163 -9.58 -10.04 6.19
CA GLY A 163 -9.25 -11.41 6.58
C GLY A 163 -8.27 -11.55 7.74
N LEU A 164 -7.71 -10.45 8.27
CA LEU A 164 -6.91 -10.49 9.48
C LEU A 164 -7.79 -10.46 10.75
N ASP A 165 -7.36 -11.21 11.75
CA ASP A 165 -7.90 -11.08 13.10
C ASP A 165 -7.41 -9.77 13.77
N PRO A 166 -8.07 -9.28 14.83
CA PRO A 166 -7.69 -8.02 15.51
C PRO A 166 -6.22 -7.98 15.97
N LEU A 167 -5.67 -9.13 16.35
CA LEU A 167 -4.27 -9.22 16.76
C LEU A 167 -3.34 -9.09 15.55
N GLY A 168 -3.67 -9.74 14.42
CA GLY A 168 -2.93 -9.61 13.17
C GLY A 168 -2.92 -8.17 12.65
N ILE A 169 -4.06 -7.47 12.72
CA ILE A 169 -4.15 -6.04 12.37
C ILE A 169 -3.21 -5.22 13.25
N ARG A 170 -3.26 -5.40 14.57
CA ARG A 170 -2.39 -4.69 15.51
C ARG A 170 -0.91 -4.96 15.23
N THR A 171 -0.55 -6.22 14.99
CA THR A 171 0.84 -6.60 14.67
C THR A 171 1.29 -5.92 13.38
N LEU A 172 0.49 -5.96 12.32
CA LEU A 172 0.79 -5.30 11.04
C LEU A 172 1.05 -3.80 11.23
N LEU A 173 0.15 -3.10 11.93
CA LEU A 173 0.26 -1.66 12.14
C LEU A 173 1.49 -1.28 12.97
N ASN A 174 1.85 -2.08 13.97
CA ASN A 174 3.08 -1.88 14.75
C ASN A 174 4.33 -2.04 13.87
N VAL A 175 4.40 -3.09 13.05
CA VAL A 175 5.54 -3.30 12.14
C VAL A 175 5.64 -2.22 11.08
N LEU A 176 4.51 -1.76 10.53
CA LEU A 176 4.50 -0.62 9.59
C LEU A 176 5.02 0.66 10.26
N LYS A 177 4.66 0.90 11.54
CA LYS A 177 5.19 2.02 12.31
C LYS A 177 6.70 1.92 12.49
N GLU A 178 7.24 0.74 12.83
CA GLU A 178 8.68 0.50 12.94
C GLU A 178 9.40 0.74 11.60
N LYS A 179 8.83 0.30 10.47
CA LYS A 179 9.37 0.56 9.13
C LYS A 179 9.39 2.06 8.81
N LYS A 180 8.32 2.79 9.14
CA LYS A 180 8.27 4.24 9.04
C LYS A 180 9.36 4.91 9.87
N GLU A 181 9.51 4.53 11.14
CA GLU A 181 10.53 5.07 12.05
C GLU A 181 11.96 4.78 11.54
N SER A 182 12.15 3.69 10.80
CA SER A 182 13.41 3.35 10.11
C SER A 182 13.62 4.14 8.81
N GLY A 183 12.69 5.02 8.43
CA GLY A 183 12.80 5.90 7.28
C GLY A 183 12.14 5.39 6.00
N ALA A 184 11.45 4.26 6.01
CA ALA A 184 10.69 3.81 4.85
C ALA A 184 9.44 4.68 4.61
N ALA A 185 9.04 4.82 3.34
CA ALA A 185 7.77 5.38 2.95
C ALA A 185 6.71 4.26 2.89
N ILE A 186 5.49 4.57 3.32
CA ILE A 186 4.38 3.61 3.28
C ILE A 186 3.20 4.28 2.59
N LEU A 187 2.74 3.69 1.48
CA LEU A 187 1.47 4.05 0.84
C LEU A 187 0.44 2.98 1.21
N MET A 188 -0.56 3.35 1.99
CA MET A 188 -1.61 2.42 2.44
C MET A 188 -2.96 2.84 1.85
N SER A 189 -3.56 1.98 1.02
CA SER A 189 -4.93 2.18 0.59
C SER A 189 -5.92 1.65 1.62
N THR A 190 -6.99 2.38 1.85
CA THR A 190 -8.10 1.89 2.65
C THR A 190 -9.38 2.69 2.39
N HIS A 191 -10.52 2.05 2.61
CA HIS A 191 -11.83 2.68 2.69
C HIS A 191 -12.31 2.81 4.16
N VAL A 192 -11.52 2.33 5.14
CA VAL A 192 -11.82 2.42 6.58
C VAL A 192 -11.19 3.70 7.13
N LEU A 193 -11.93 4.80 7.07
CA LEU A 193 -11.42 6.15 7.36
C LEU A 193 -10.95 6.33 8.79
N ASP A 194 -11.64 5.74 9.79
CA ASP A 194 -11.21 5.75 11.20
C ASP A 194 -9.82 5.15 11.40
N THR A 195 -9.50 4.08 10.67
CA THR A 195 -8.19 3.45 10.76
C THR A 195 -7.14 4.32 10.05
N ALA A 196 -7.48 4.89 8.90
CA ALA A 196 -6.59 5.82 8.21
C ALA A 196 -6.26 7.02 9.09
N GLU A 197 -7.26 7.67 9.70
CA GLU A 197 -7.08 8.81 10.59
C GLU A 197 -6.12 8.52 11.75
N LYS A 198 -6.22 7.33 12.32
CA LYS A 198 -5.40 6.93 13.48
C LYS A 198 -3.93 6.63 13.14
N TYR A 199 -3.64 6.12 11.94
CA TYR A 199 -2.33 5.56 11.63
C TYR A 199 -1.59 6.24 10.49
N CYS A 200 -2.28 7.04 9.65
CA CYS A 200 -1.65 7.79 8.57
C CYS A 200 -1.27 9.20 9.02
N ASP A 201 -0.13 9.68 8.53
CA ASP A 201 0.35 11.04 8.78
C ASP A 201 -0.26 12.03 7.77
N ARG A 202 -0.48 11.56 6.53
CA ARG A 202 -1.04 12.33 5.42
C ARG A 202 -2.02 11.48 4.63
N PHE A 203 -2.87 12.16 3.88
CA PHE A 203 -3.93 11.55 3.08
C PHE A 203 -3.89 12.06 1.66
N ILE A 204 -4.26 11.19 0.73
CA ILE A 204 -4.58 11.48 -0.66
C ILE A 204 -6.03 11.07 -0.84
N VAL A 205 -6.91 12.03 -0.98
CA VAL A 205 -8.36 11.81 -1.16
C VAL A 205 -8.64 11.59 -2.64
N LEU A 206 -9.02 10.37 -2.99
CA LEU A 206 -9.32 9.97 -4.36
C LEU A 206 -10.83 9.80 -4.54
N HIS A 207 -11.39 10.45 -5.55
CA HIS A 207 -12.80 10.34 -5.93
C HIS A 207 -12.94 10.40 -7.45
N ASP A 208 -13.72 9.50 -8.03
CA ASP A 208 -13.98 9.40 -9.48
C ASP A 208 -12.71 9.47 -10.37
N GLY A 209 -11.65 8.84 -9.89
CA GLY A 209 -10.38 8.75 -10.60
C GLY A 209 -9.53 10.01 -10.57
N VAL A 210 -9.83 10.99 -9.73
CA VAL A 210 -9.03 12.22 -9.55
C VAL A 210 -8.70 12.45 -8.08
N VAL A 211 -7.56 13.12 -7.81
CA VAL A 211 -7.21 13.58 -6.47
C VAL A 211 -8.01 14.83 -6.16
N GLN A 212 -8.87 14.76 -5.15
CA GLN A 212 -9.69 15.89 -4.69
C GLN A 212 -8.91 16.80 -3.75
N ALA A 213 -8.16 16.20 -2.84
CA ALA A 213 -7.35 16.92 -1.85
C ALA A 213 -6.18 16.05 -1.40
N GLN A 214 -5.13 16.66 -0.86
CA GLN A 214 -4.01 15.95 -0.25
C GLN A 214 -3.35 16.77 0.85
N GLY A 215 -3.07 16.16 1.98
CA GLY A 215 -2.46 16.83 3.12
C GLY A 215 -2.56 16.00 4.40
N ASP A 216 -2.10 16.55 5.51
CA ASP A 216 -2.46 16.06 6.83
C ASP A 216 -3.92 16.40 7.17
N LEU A 217 -4.43 15.86 8.26
CA LEU A 217 -5.84 16.05 8.63
C LEU A 217 -6.18 17.54 8.83
N GLU A 218 -5.28 18.32 9.41
CA GLU A 218 -5.51 19.75 9.64
C GLU A 218 -5.56 20.55 8.32
N THR A 219 -4.70 20.21 7.38
CA THR A 219 -4.73 20.78 6.02
C THR A 219 -6.06 20.49 5.34
N LEU A 220 -6.51 19.24 5.38
CA LEU A 220 -7.77 18.82 4.76
C LEU A 220 -9.00 19.47 5.40
N LYS A 221 -9.02 19.62 6.74
CA LYS A 221 -10.06 20.37 7.46
C LYS A 221 -10.11 21.84 7.04
N GLY A 222 -8.95 22.45 6.86
CA GLY A 222 -8.85 23.84 6.38
C GLY A 222 -9.46 24.04 4.99
N GLU A 223 -9.35 23.07 4.10
CA GLU A 223 -9.94 23.14 2.75
C GLU A 223 -11.47 23.12 2.78
N VAL A 224 -12.09 22.32 3.68
CA VAL A 224 -13.55 22.22 3.80
C VAL A 224 -14.16 23.23 4.77
N LYS A 225 -13.33 24.00 5.49
CA LYS A 225 -13.74 25.02 6.49
C LYS A 225 -14.68 24.46 7.58
N ILE A 226 -14.37 23.28 8.06
CA ILE A 226 -15.12 22.58 9.09
C ILE A 226 -14.19 22.35 10.28
N ASP A 227 -14.55 22.83 11.47
CA ASP A 227 -13.84 22.61 12.73
C ASP A 227 -14.34 21.34 13.44
N GLU A 228 -13.44 20.67 14.19
CA GLU A 228 -13.74 19.46 15.04
C GLU A 228 -14.42 18.31 14.31
N THR A 229 -13.94 17.94 13.12
CA THR A 229 -14.52 16.88 12.29
C THR A 229 -13.56 15.72 12.13
N SER A 230 -14.12 14.54 11.94
CA SER A 230 -13.39 13.32 11.58
C SER A 230 -12.89 13.37 10.12
N LEU A 231 -11.93 12.49 9.79
CA LEU A 231 -11.53 12.28 8.40
C LEU A 231 -12.71 11.85 7.51
N GLU A 232 -13.69 11.16 8.09
CA GLU A 232 -14.91 10.75 7.40
C GLU A 232 -15.76 11.96 6.98
N ASP A 233 -15.99 12.92 7.88
CA ASP A 233 -16.74 14.15 7.58
C ASP A 233 -16.02 14.98 6.52
N VAL A 234 -14.69 15.12 6.64
CA VAL A 234 -13.86 15.80 5.64
C VAL A 234 -13.98 15.11 4.27
N TYR A 235 -13.90 13.78 4.24
CA TYR A 235 -14.04 13.02 2.99
C TYR A 235 -15.39 13.28 2.32
N PHE A 236 -16.49 13.21 3.07
CA PHE A 236 -17.82 13.48 2.52
C PHE A 236 -17.97 14.92 2.05
N ALA A 237 -17.46 15.91 2.79
CA ALA A 237 -17.52 17.30 2.38
C ALA A 237 -16.75 17.57 1.06
N LEU A 238 -15.58 16.93 0.88
CA LEU A 238 -14.79 17.04 -0.35
C LEU A 238 -15.44 16.37 -1.55
N THR A 239 -16.19 15.29 -1.33
CA THR A 239 -16.73 14.46 -2.43
C THR A 239 -18.18 14.79 -2.79
N THR A 240 -19.00 15.34 -1.87
CA THR A 240 -20.38 15.74 -2.14
C THR A 240 -20.49 17.07 -2.90
N ASN A 241 -19.53 17.99 -2.69
CA ASN A 241 -19.53 19.28 -3.40
C ASN A 241 -19.13 19.18 -4.88
N THR A 242 -18.66 18.02 -5.35
CA THR A 242 -18.30 17.78 -6.77
C THR A 242 -19.46 17.27 -7.63
N GLY A 243 -20.63 16.95 -7.02
CA GLY A 243 -21.80 16.39 -7.71
C GLY A 243 -22.70 17.39 -8.47
N ASP A 244 -22.54 18.70 -8.29
CA ASP A 244 -23.45 19.70 -8.85
C ASP A 244 -23.00 20.35 -10.19
N HIS A 245 -22.01 19.79 -10.89
CA HIS A 245 -21.50 20.34 -12.15
C HIS A 245 -21.67 19.42 -13.38
N HIS A 246 -22.60 18.48 -13.36
CA HIS A 246 -22.99 17.71 -14.55
C HIS A 246 -24.51 17.80 -14.77
N GLU A 247 -24.99 18.93 -15.26
CA GLU A 247 -26.18 19.08 -16.14
C GLU A 247 -25.72 19.49 -17.54
#